data_d7f8e6c0608ae69e4cb00fa409ba83dc
#
_entry.id   d7f8e6c0608ae69e4cb00fa409ba83dc
#
_cell.length_a   1.000
_cell.length_b   1.000
_cell.length_c   1.000
_cell.angle_alpha   90.00
_cell.angle_beta   90.00
_cell.angle_gamma   90.00
#
_symmetry.space_group_name_H-M   'P 1'
#
loop_
_entity.id
_entity.type
_entity.pdbx_description
1 polymer ?
#
loop_
_entity_poly.entity_id
_entity_poly.type
_entity_poly.pdbx_seq_one_letter_code
_entity_poly.pdbx_strand_id
1 'polypeptide(L)'
;MTLIVLAATMGNKYGGLKQLEGIGPNGETILDFSVFDAIRAGFNRIVFVISKHFDVEFKKLVSGKYEHLVDVRYVYQDIETLPIEKRNSKRTALYGSVRAVLMGREWIDGPFGVINAVNFYQKESFQLLHDHLQTLKDADFDAVNVCYRLANV
;
A
#
# COMPACT_ATOMS: atom_id res chain seq x y z
N MET A 1 1.78 -4.01 14.07
CA MET A 1 0.74 -4.24 13.04
C MET A 1 1.20 -3.71 11.70
N THR A 2 1.04 -4.50 10.65
CA THR A 2 1.55 -4.20 9.29
C THR A 2 0.48 -3.55 8.42
N LEU A 3 0.85 -2.51 7.66
CA LEU A 3 0.06 -1.95 6.57
C LEU A 3 0.75 -2.24 5.24
N ILE A 4 0.07 -2.91 4.31
CA ILE A 4 0.52 -3.14 2.94
C ILE A 4 -0.03 -2.02 2.05
N VAL A 5 0.86 -1.36 1.33
CA VAL A 5 0.53 -0.26 0.41
C VAL A 5 0.77 -0.70 -1.02
N LEU A 6 -0.31 -0.82 -1.80
CA LEU A 6 -0.26 -1.24 -3.20
C LEU A 6 0.08 -0.04 -4.09
N ALA A 7 1.34 0.09 -4.47
CA ALA A 7 1.88 1.20 -5.24
C ALA A 7 2.48 0.79 -6.61
N ALA A 8 2.43 -0.49 -6.98
CA ALA A 8 3.05 -0.99 -8.20
C ALA A 8 2.29 -0.64 -9.50
N THR A 9 1.02 -0.25 -9.41
CA THR A 9 0.21 0.10 -10.58
C THR A 9 0.55 1.50 -11.08
N MET A 10 1.23 1.58 -12.22
CA MET A 10 1.44 2.84 -12.92
C MET A 10 0.11 3.41 -13.40
N GLY A 11 -0.19 4.65 -13.07
CA GLY A 11 -1.35 5.36 -13.56
C GLY A 11 -1.20 5.73 -15.04
N ASN A 12 -1.31 4.75 -15.94
CA ASN A 12 -1.13 4.92 -17.38
C ASN A 12 -2.08 5.97 -18.01
N LYS A 13 -3.15 6.37 -17.31
CA LYS A 13 -4.14 7.30 -17.84
C LYS A 13 -3.72 8.79 -17.85
N TYR A 14 -2.66 9.15 -17.12
CA TYR A 14 -2.27 10.56 -16.90
C TYR A 14 -0.79 10.86 -17.16
N GLY A 15 -0.08 9.96 -17.83
CA GLY A 15 1.31 10.19 -18.25
C GLY A 15 2.37 10.22 -17.15
N GLY A 16 2.04 9.78 -15.92
CA GLY A 16 2.98 9.78 -14.79
C GLY A 16 2.57 8.83 -13.66
N LEU A 17 3.42 8.76 -12.65
CA LEU A 17 3.18 7.98 -11.44
C LEU A 17 2.30 8.79 -10.48
N LYS A 18 1.00 8.54 -10.50
CA LYS A 18 0.03 9.23 -9.63
C LYS A 18 0.40 9.21 -8.14
N GLN A 19 1.06 8.13 -7.69
CA GLN A 19 1.50 7.99 -6.32
C GLN A 19 2.56 9.04 -5.93
N LEU A 20 3.25 9.61 -6.91
CA LEU A 20 4.34 10.58 -6.71
C LEU A 20 3.91 12.03 -7.00
N GLU A 21 2.66 12.24 -7.40
CA GLU A 21 2.13 13.58 -7.67
C GLU A 21 1.86 14.30 -6.34
N GLY A 22 2.53 15.44 -6.16
CA GLY A 22 2.34 16.31 -4.99
C GLY A 22 1.04 17.09 -5.11
N ILE A 23 0.17 16.95 -4.13
CA ILE A 23 -1.14 17.64 -4.04
C ILE A 23 -1.24 18.55 -2.82
N GLY A 24 -0.41 18.34 -1.83
CA GLY A 24 -0.38 19.14 -0.61
C GLY A 24 0.40 20.47 -0.81
N PRO A 25 0.24 21.43 0.11
CA PRO A 25 0.85 22.76 0.01
C PRO A 25 2.39 22.74 0.01
N ASN A 26 3.01 21.70 0.55
CA ASN A 26 4.47 21.51 0.56
C ASN A 26 4.92 20.36 -0.36
N GLY A 27 4.07 19.94 -1.30
CA GLY A 27 4.35 18.85 -2.22
C GLY A 27 4.08 17.46 -1.66
N GLU A 28 3.26 17.35 -0.60
CA GLU A 28 2.84 16.06 -0.06
C GLU A 28 1.99 15.31 -1.11
N THR A 29 2.24 14.03 -1.24
CA THR A 29 1.45 13.13 -2.10
C THR A 29 0.22 12.62 -1.35
N ILE A 30 -0.78 12.03 -2.06
CA ILE A 30 -1.91 11.32 -1.41
C ILE A 30 -1.38 10.26 -0.45
N LEU A 31 -0.30 9.60 -0.84
CA LEU A 31 0.31 8.55 -0.04
C LEU A 31 0.93 9.08 1.25
N ASP A 32 1.50 10.30 1.24
CA ASP A 32 2.04 10.93 2.44
C ASP A 32 0.97 11.07 3.53
N PHE A 33 -0.23 11.51 3.16
CA PHE A 33 -1.36 11.60 4.11
C PHE A 33 -1.76 10.22 4.63
N SER A 34 -1.85 9.22 3.75
CA SER A 34 -2.22 7.86 4.14
C SER A 34 -1.21 7.22 5.10
N VAL A 35 0.08 7.37 4.82
CA VAL A 35 1.15 6.83 5.69
C VAL A 35 1.18 7.54 7.03
N PHE A 36 1.05 8.86 7.04
CA PHE A 36 1.01 9.65 8.27
C PHE A 36 -0.16 9.23 9.18
N ASP A 37 -1.36 9.11 8.61
CA ASP A 37 -2.54 8.72 9.37
C ASP A 37 -2.46 7.26 9.86
N ALA A 38 -1.88 6.36 9.06
CA ALA A 38 -1.65 4.98 9.47
C ALA A 38 -0.68 4.88 10.66
N ILE A 39 0.44 5.62 10.64
CA ILE A 39 1.39 5.67 11.75
C ILE A 39 0.70 6.19 13.02
N ARG A 40 -0.10 7.24 12.90
CA ARG A 40 -0.87 7.81 14.02
C ARG A 40 -1.91 6.85 14.58
N ALA A 41 -2.51 6.01 13.74
CA ALA A 41 -3.44 4.96 14.16
C ALA A 41 -2.77 3.78 14.87
N GLY A 42 -1.43 3.64 14.77
CA GLY A 42 -0.67 2.60 15.46
C GLY A 42 -0.07 1.53 14.54
N PHE A 43 -0.14 1.67 13.22
CA PHE A 43 0.63 0.82 12.31
C PHE A 43 2.12 1.11 12.48
N ASN A 44 2.91 0.09 12.78
CA ASN A 44 4.34 0.20 13.08
C ASN A 44 5.26 -0.44 12.02
N ARG A 45 4.66 -1.00 10.96
CA ARG A 45 5.36 -1.48 9.76
C ARG A 45 4.56 -1.11 8.52
N ILE A 46 5.24 -0.53 7.54
CA ILE A 46 4.67 -0.20 6.23
C ILE A 46 5.42 -1.03 5.17
N VAL A 47 4.68 -1.84 4.42
CA VAL A 47 5.22 -2.64 3.31
C VAL A 47 4.76 -2.02 2.00
N PHE A 48 5.66 -1.38 1.27
CA PHE A 48 5.37 -0.85 -0.05
C PHE A 48 5.54 -1.92 -1.12
N VAL A 49 4.46 -2.23 -1.82
CA VAL A 49 4.51 -3.08 -3.03
C VAL A 49 4.65 -2.16 -4.23
N ILE A 50 5.83 -2.13 -4.82
CA ILE A 50 6.22 -1.21 -5.89
C ILE A 50 6.74 -1.98 -7.12
N SER A 51 6.94 -1.28 -8.24
CA SER A 51 7.72 -1.81 -9.37
C SER A 51 9.17 -1.39 -9.25
N LYS A 52 10.10 -2.24 -9.69
CA LYS A 52 11.53 -1.91 -9.77
C LYS A 52 11.83 -0.72 -10.66
N HIS A 53 10.98 -0.48 -11.66
CA HIS A 53 11.21 0.58 -12.63
C HIS A 53 11.24 2.00 -12.03
N PHE A 54 10.63 2.21 -10.87
CA PHE A 54 10.61 3.51 -10.20
C PHE A 54 11.04 3.45 -8.72
N ASP A 55 11.75 2.39 -8.34
CA ASP A 55 12.20 2.18 -6.96
C ASP A 55 12.97 3.37 -6.39
N VAL A 56 13.98 3.86 -7.12
CA VAL A 56 14.84 4.95 -6.67
C VAL A 56 14.05 6.25 -6.50
N GLU A 57 13.19 6.58 -7.47
CA GLU A 57 12.36 7.77 -7.44
C GLU A 57 11.33 7.69 -6.31
N PHE A 58 10.67 6.56 -6.13
CA PHE A 58 9.71 6.32 -5.07
C PHE A 58 10.34 6.47 -3.67
N LYS A 59 11.50 5.87 -3.45
CA LYS A 59 12.24 5.99 -2.19
C LYS A 59 12.64 7.42 -1.90
N LYS A 60 13.13 8.14 -2.90
CA LYS A 60 13.57 9.53 -2.75
C LYS A 60 12.40 10.47 -2.45
N LEU A 61 11.27 10.33 -3.15
CA LEU A 61 10.17 11.31 -3.09
C LEU A 61 9.15 11.00 -2.00
N VAL A 62 8.98 9.73 -1.64
CA VAL A 62 7.94 9.29 -0.72
C VAL A 62 8.51 8.61 0.51
N SER A 63 8.97 7.38 0.35
CA SER A 63 9.16 6.48 1.49
C SER A 63 10.37 6.82 2.37
N GLY A 64 11.40 7.44 1.83
CA GLY A 64 12.57 7.88 2.61
C GLY A 64 12.24 8.86 3.74
N LYS A 65 11.08 9.54 3.65
CA LYS A 65 10.58 10.44 4.71
C LYS A 65 10.16 9.68 5.98
N TYR A 66 9.85 8.39 5.89
CA TYR A 66 9.21 7.61 6.96
C TYR A 66 10.12 6.58 7.60
N GLU A 67 11.28 6.26 7.01
CA GLU A 67 12.19 5.21 7.49
C GLU A 67 12.70 5.46 8.92
N HIS A 68 12.69 6.71 9.37
CA HIS A 68 13.06 7.07 10.74
C HIS A 68 11.88 7.05 11.73
N LEU A 69 10.64 6.90 11.23
CA LEU A 69 9.41 6.92 12.04
C LEU A 69 8.80 5.52 12.21
N VAL A 70 8.99 4.63 11.25
CA VAL A 70 8.32 3.33 11.18
C VAL A 70 9.19 2.32 10.43
N ASP A 71 9.01 1.02 10.69
CA ASP A 71 9.68 -0.06 9.93
C ASP A 71 9.15 -0.07 8.49
N VAL A 72 9.97 0.38 7.53
CA VAL A 72 9.63 0.41 6.10
C VAL A 72 10.25 -0.76 5.37
N ARG A 73 9.42 -1.49 4.60
CA ARG A 73 9.84 -2.62 3.77
C ARG A 73 9.38 -2.43 2.33
N TYR A 74 10.13 -3.01 1.39
CA TYR A 74 9.85 -2.93 -0.04
C TYR A 74 9.70 -4.32 -0.63
N VAL A 75 8.66 -4.49 -1.44
CA VAL A 75 8.40 -5.71 -2.20
C VAL A 75 8.15 -5.33 -3.65
N TYR A 76 8.75 -6.05 -4.57
CA TYR A 76 8.69 -5.70 -5.99
C TYR A 76 7.72 -6.58 -6.75
N GLN A 77 6.66 -5.97 -7.29
CA GLN A 77 5.68 -6.63 -8.14
C GLN A 77 5.96 -6.31 -9.62
N ASP A 78 6.73 -7.14 -10.26
CA ASP A 78 6.98 -7.08 -11.70
C ASP A 78 6.51 -8.36 -12.39
N ILE A 79 6.30 -8.30 -13.72
CA ILE A 79 5.87 -9.48 -14.50
C ILE A 79 6.94 -10.56 -14.44
N GLU A 80 8.21 -10.17 -14.40
CA GLU A 80 9.37 -11.07 -14.33
C GLU A 80 9.48 -11.83 -13.01
N THR A 81 8.81 -11.40 -11.96
CA THR A 81 8.77 -12.11 -10.66
C THR A 81 7.94 -13.39 -10.69
N LEU A 82 7.23 -13.66 -11.80
CA LEU A 82 6.54 -14.93 -11.99
C LEU A 82 7.47 -16.03 -12.49
N PRO A 83 7.22 -17.30 -12.13
CA PRO A 83 7.79 -18.45 -12.83
C PRO A 83 7.48 -18.37 -14.33
N ILE A 84 8.45 -18.72 -15.17
CA ILE A 84 8.37 -18.61 -16.64
C ILE A 84 7.11 -19.30 -17.18
N GLU A 85 6.76 -20.46 -16.65
CA GLU A 85 5.60 -21.28 -17.03
C GLU A 85 4.25 -20.56 -16.81
N LYS A 86 4.21 -19.60 -15.90
CA LYS A 86 3.01 -18.82 -15.54
C LYS A 86 2.98 -17.44 -16.20
N ARG A 87 4.01 -17.08 -16.97
CA ARG A 87 4.06 -15.81 -17.69
C ARG A 87 3.24 -15.90 -18.95
N ASN A 88 2.31 -14.98 -19.12
CA ASN A 88 1.64 -14.79 -20.40
C ASN A 88 2.40 -13.73 -21.20
N SER A 89 3.03 -14.13 -22.30
CA SER A 89 3.83 -13.25 -23.17
C SER A 89 3.06 -12.06 -23.76
N LYS A 90 1.72 -12.17 -23.83
CA LYS A 90 0.84 -11.10 -24.33
C LYS A 90 0.38 -10.14 -23.23
N ARG A 91 0.74 -10.41 -21.95
CA ARG A 91 0.28 -9.60 -20.83
C ARG A 91 1.29 -8.51 -20.50
N THR A 92 0.87 -7.28 -20.62
CA THR A 92 1.64 -6.08 -20.22
C THR A 92 1.23 -5.52 -18.85
N ALA A 93 0.04 -5.89 -18.37
CA ALA A 93 -0.47 -5.43 -17.07
C ALA A 93 0.00 -6.32 -15.92
N LEU A 94 0.29 -5.72 -14.78
CA LEU A 94 0.63 -6.42 -13.54
C LEU A 94 -0.50 -7.37 -13.11
N TYR A 95 -0.15 -8.41 -12.40
CA TYR A 95 -1.12 -9.32 -11.78
C TYR A 95 -1.77 -8.64 -10.57
N GLY A 96 -3.07 -8.88 -10.37
CA GLY A 96 -3.93 -8.13 -9.45
C GLY A 96 -3.47 -8.01 -7.99
N SER A 97 -4.26 -7.31 -7.20
CA SER A 97 -3.97 -6.95 -5.79
C SER A 97 -3.70 -8.15 -4.88
N VAL A 98 -4.38 -9.27 -5.07
CA VAL A 98 -4.14 -10.49 -4.27
C VAL A 98 -2.70 -10.96 -4.40
N ARG A 99 -2.13 -10.96 -5.61
CA ARG A 99 -0.73 -11.31 -5.80
C ARG A 99 0.20 -10.31 -5.12
N ALA A 100 -0.11 -9.02 -5.22
CA ALA A 100 0.66 -7.97 -4.55
C ALA A 100 0.74 -8.21 -3.04
N VAL A 101 -0.39 -8.52 -2.41
CA VAL A 101 -0.45 -8.87 -0.97
C VAL A 101 0.37 -10.13 -0.66
N LEU A 102 0.21 -11.19 -1.46
CA LEU A 102 0.97 -12.43 -1.28
C LEU A 102 2.49 -12.25 -1.36
N MET A 103 2.97 -11.29 -2.14
CA MET A 103 4.40 -10.98 -2.20
C MET A 103 4.93 -10.34 -0.93
N GLY A 104 4.07 -9.62 -0.19
CA GLY A 104 4.39 -9.04 1.11
C GLY A 104 4.29 -9.99 2.30
N ARG A 105 3.89 -11.24 2.09
CA ARG A 105 3.54 -12.19 3.17
C ARG A 105 4.65 -12.42 4.19
N GLU A 106 5.90 -12.36 3.78
CA GLU A 106 7.07 -12.56 4.68
C GLU A 106 7.20 -11.46 5.75
N TRP A 107 6.55 -10.32 5.54
CA TRP A 107 6.53 -9.18 6.46
C TRP A 107 5.26 -9.10 7.29
N ILE A 108 4.37 -10.10 7.16
CA ILE A 108 3.09 -10.18 7.87
C ILE A 108 3.22 -11.22 8.98
N ASP A 109 3.20 -10.74 10.21
CA ASP A 109 3.33 -11.53 11.43
C ASP A 109 2.08 -11.46 12.33
N GLY A 110 0.91 -11.22 11.73
CA GLY A 110 -0.38 -11.10 12.42
C GLY A 110 -1.42 -10.34 11.58
N PRO A 111 -2.46 -9.79 12.19
CA PRO A 111 -3.45 -8.97 11.48
C PRO A 111 -2.80 -7.80 10.74
N PHE A 112 -3.26 -7.51 9.54
CA PHE A 112 -2.69 -6.49 8.67
C PHE A 112 -3.74 -5.72 7.88
N GLY A 113 -3.44 -4.47 7.53
CA GLY A 113 -4.24 -3.65 6.63
C GLY A 113 -3.70 -3.64 5.20
N VAL A 114 -4.57 -3.34 4.23
CA VAL A 114 -4.18 -3.16 2.82
C VAL A 114 -4.83 -1.89 2.28
N ILE A 115 -4.04 -1.03 1.63
CA ILE A 115 -4.52 0.17 0.95
C ILE A 115 -3.93 0.31 -0.46
N ASN A 116 -4.60 1.10 -1.30
CA ASN A 116 -4.06 1.54 -2.58
C ASN A 116 -3.37 2.90 -2.42
N ALA A 117 -2.17 3.05 -2.98
CA ALA A 117 -1.38 4.28 -2.89
C ALA A 117 -2.04 5.52 -3.52
N VAL A 118 -2.98 5.31 -4.45
CA VAL A 118 -3.64 6.40 -5.20
C VAL A 118 -4.98 6.86 -4.62
N ASN A 119 -5.44 6.21 -3.56
CA ASN A 119 -6.71 6.55 -2.92
C ASN A 119 -6.46 7.39 -1.66
N PHE A 120 -7.31 8.37 -1.43
CA PHE A 120 -7.33 9.11 -0.18
C PHE A 120 -8.22 8.38 0.82
N TYR A 121 -7.67 8.12 2.00
CA TYR A 121 -8.38 7.55 3.13
C TYR A 121 -8.31 8.56 4.28
N GLN A 122 -9.42 8.89 4.86
CA GLN A 122 -9.44 9.79 6.03
C GLN A 122 -8.82 9.09 7.25
N LYS A 123 -8.29 9.86 8.19
CA LYS A 123 -7.63 9.34 9.42
C LYS A 123 -8.52 8.38 10.20
N GLU A 124 -9.83 8.64 10.23
CA GLU A 124 -10.82 7.79 10.90
C GLU A 124 -10.86 6.37 10.33
N SER A 125 -10.62 6.23 9.02
CA SER A 125 -10.57 4.92 8.36
C SER A 125 -9.40 4.07 8.88
N PHE A 126 -8.24 4.67 9.09
CA PHE A 126 -7.08 3.97 9.65
C PHE A 126 -7.29 3.60 11.11
N GLN A 127 -7.91 4.48 11.89
CA GLN A 127 -8.22 4.21 13.29
C GLN A 127 -9.20 3.05 13.42
N LEU A 128 -10.32 3.09 12.67
CA LEU A 128 -11.32 2.02 12.64
C LEU A 128 -10.72 0.67 12.22
N LEU A 129 -9.89 0.69 11.18
CA LEU A 129 -9.21 -0.51 10.71
C LEU A 129 -8.27 -1.07 11.78
N HIS A 130 -7.43 -0.23 12.36
CA HIS A 130 -6.48 -0.63 13.39
C HIS A 130 -7.18 -1.20 14.63
N ASP A 131 -8.21 -0.50 15.13
CA ASP A 131 -8.96 -0.91 16.31
C ASP A 131 -9.63 -2.27 16.11
N HIS A 132 -10.23 -2.48 14.92
CA HIS A 132 -10.81 -3.79 14.59
C HIS A 132 -9.74 -4.89 14.53
N LEU A 133 -8.63 -4.64 13.82
CA LEU A 133 -7.54 -5.61 13.69
C LEU A 133 -6.93 -5.99 15.04
N GLN A 134 -6.93 -5.09 16.03
CA GLN A 134 -6.47 -5.39 17.39
C GLN A 134 -7.40 -6.37 18.14
N THR A 135 -8.65 -6.47 17.74
CA THR A 135 -9.60 -7.41 18.38
C THR A 135 -9.47 -8.84 17.90
N LEU A 136 -8.80 -9.05 16.75
CA LEU A 136 -8.64 -10.37 16.14
C LEU A 136 -7.63 -11.21 16.92
N LYS A 137 -7.95 -12.51 17.06
CA LYS A 137 -7.08 -13.52 17.68
C LYS A 137 -6.42 -14.35 16.58
N ASP A 138 -5.31 -15.01 16.90
CA ASP A 138 -4.52 -15.79 15.94
C ASP A 138 -5.29 -16.88 15.19
N ALA A 139 -6.41 -17.36 15.75
CA ALA A 139 -7.27 -18.36 15.13
C ALA A 139 -8.40 -17.77 14.27
N ASP A 140 -8.57 -16.46 14.25
CA ASP A 140 -9.66 -15.81 13.54
C ASP A 140 -9.31 -15.66 12.05
N PHE A 141 -10.23 -16.12 11.19
CA PHE A 141 -10.20 -15.86 9.76
C PHE A 141 -11.27 -14.80 9.46
N ASP A 142 -10.92 -13.55 9.66
CA ASP A 142 -11.83 -12.44 9.43
C ASP A 142 -11.25 -11.47 8.40
N ALA A 143 -12.15 -10.81 7.65
CA ALA A 143 -11.80 -9.77 6.70
C ALA A 143 -12.79 -8.62 6.81
N VAL A 144 -12.29 -7.41 7.02
CA VAL A 144 -13.09 -6.20 7.14
C VAL A 144 -12.74 -5.20 6.05
N ASN A 145 -13.77 -4.52 5.54
CA ASN A 145 -13.61 -3.36 4.68
C ASN A 145 -14.16 -2.12 5.38
N VAL A 146 -13.35 -1.07 5.43
CA VAL A 146 -13.84 0.24 5.84
C VAL A 146 -14.55 0.88 4.65
N CYS A 147 -15.83 1.20 4.84
CA CYS A 147 -16.71 1.74 3.80
C CYS A 147 -17.23 3.12 4.22
N TYR A 148 -17.67 3.90 3.25
CA TYR A 148 -18.37 5.17 3.47
C TYR A 148 -19.79 5.09 2.89
N ARG A 149 -20.68 5.93 3.41
CA ARG A 149 -22.06 6.03 2.89
C ARG A 149 -22.04 6.83 1.59
N LEU A 150 -22.70 6.31 0.54
CA LEU A 150 -22.79 7.01 -0.76
C LEU A 150 -23.47 8.39 -0.67
N ALA A 151 -24.32 8.61 0.35
CA ALA A 151 -24.92 9.91 0.59
C ALA A 151 -23.94 11.02 1.00
N ASN A 152 -22.67 10.66 1.27
CA ASN A 152 -21.62 11.60 1.66
C ASN A 152 -20.66 11.93 0.51
N VAL A 153 -21.01 11.57 -0.73
CA VAL A 153 -20.21 11.79 -1.94
C VAL A 153 -20.81 12.92 -2.77
#